data_b982bce5b2fe8d23625ba84431ac3950
#
_entry.id   b982bce5b2fe8d23625ba84431ac3950
#
_cell.length_a   1.000
_cell.length_b   1.000
_cell.length_c   1.000
_cell.angle_alpha   90.00
_cell.angle_beta   90.00
_cell.angle_gamma   90.00
#
_symmetry.space_group_name_H-M   'P 1'
#
loop_
_entity.id
_entity.type
_entity.pdbx_description
1 polymer ?
#
loop_
_entity_poly.entity_id
_entity_poly.type
_entity_poly.pdbx_seq_one_letter_code
_entity_poly.pdbx_strand_id
1 'polypeptide(L)'
;YSERFLQNGNSYSNSNSKGRNKNTNFNADFRLEWKPDTLTNIIFRPNFSYGKSDGYSISESGTFNEDPFNLVSNPNAFLNKVVWDSEDDPLKDIRVNASNSESMSESKSLSANASLQLNRRLNSLGRNITFRGTFSYGDNDSESFSEALTRYFDAVAGKPDDDNRRYTTSPT
;
A
#
# COMPACT_ATOMS: atom_id res chain seq x y z
N TYR A 1 -20.51 -9.42 -0.60
CA TYR A 1 -21.79 -9.53 -1.31
C TYR A 1 -22.55 -8.22 -1.23
N SER A 2 -23.10 -7.77 -2.33
CA SER A 2 -24.07 -6.67 -2.38
C SER A 2 -25.13 -6.96 -3.45
N GLU A 3 -26.33 -6.53 -3.18
CA GLU A 3 -27.47 -6.59 -4.09
C GLU A 3 -27.92 -5.18 -4.40
N ARG A 4 -28.21 -4.89 -5.67
CA ARG A 4 -28.68 -3.59 -6.12
C ARG A 4 -29.96 -3.77 -6.93
N PHE A 5 -31.03 -3.16 -6.48
CA PHE A 5 -32.31 -3.13 -7.19
C PHE A 5 -32.29 -2.02 -8.23
N LEU A 6 -32.43 -2.38 -9.50
CA LEU A 6 -32.47 -1.48 -10.64
C LEU A 6 -33.82 -1.55 -11.34
N GLN A 7 -34.23 -0.49 -12.03
CA GLN A 7 -35.51 -0.48 -12.79
C GLN A 7 -35.57 -1.55 -13.89
N ASN A 8 -34.39 -2.00 -14.39
CA ASN A 8 -34.29 -2.99 -15.48
C ASN A 8 -33.79 -4.37 -15.01
N GLY A 9 -33.95 -4.70 -13.72
CA GLY A 9 -33.51 -5.97 -13.12
C GLY A 9 -32.53 -5.77 -11.97
N ASN A 10 -32.40 -6.78 -11.12
CA ASN A 10 -31.49 -6.75 -9.98
C ASN A 10 -30.05 -7.01 -10.45
N SER A 11 -29.09 -6.44 -9.76
CA SER A 11 -27.67 -6.68 -9.96
C SER A 11 -27.05 -7.16 -8.66
N TYR A 12 -26.34 -8.26 -8.74
CA TYR A 12 -25.67 -8.91 -7.60
C TYR A 12 -24.16 -8.78 -7.77
N SER A 13 -23.46 -8.43 -6.73
CA SER A 13 -22.01 -8.27 -6.78
C SER A 13 -21.34 -9.00 -5.64
N ASN A 14 -20.33 -9.78 -5.98
CA ASN A 14 -19.45 -10.43 -5.04
C ASN A 14 -18.02 -9.96 -5.24
N SER A 15 -17.27 -9.81 -4.15
CA SER A 15 -15.87 -9.49 -4.19
C SER A 15 -15.09 -10.27 -3.15
N ASN A 16 -13.83 -10.55 -3.49
CA ASN A 16 -12.86 -11.18 -2.61
C ASN A 16 -11.53 -10.41 -2.75
N SER A 17 -10.91 -10.09 -1.64
CA SER A 17 -9.61 -9.44 -1.68
C SER A 17 -8.66 -10.08 -0.67
N LYS A 18 -7.39 -10.23 -1.08
CA LYS A 18 -6.31 -10.75 -0.27
C LYS A 18 -5.16 -9.79 -0.36
N GLY A 19 -4.53 -9.48 0.78
CA GLY A 19 -3.37 -8.62 0.80
C GLY A 19 -2.34 -9.13 1.81
N ARG A 20 -1.08 -8.77 1.54
CA ARG A 20 0.04 -9.00 2.42
C ARG A 20 0.90 -7.75 2.47
N ASN A 21 1.14 -7.25 3.67
CA ASN A 21 2.09 -6.17 3.91
C ASN A 21 3.21 -6.66 4.83
N LYS A 22 4.44 -6.32 4.47
CA LYS A 22 5.61 -6.58 5.28
C LYS A 22 6.33 -5.26 5.54
N ASN A 23 6.39 -4.87 6.81
CA ASN A 23 7.06 -3.66 7.24
C ASN A 23 8.28 -4.01 8.07
N THR A 24 9.40 -3.36 7.77
CA THR A 24 10.63 -3.46 8.55
C THR A 24 11.03 -2.05 8.92
N ASN A 25 11.16 -1.78 10.21
CA ASN A 25 11.57 -0.48 10.71
C ASN A 25 12.75 -0.66 11.67
N PHE A 26 13.74 0.21 11.49
CA PHE A 26 14.89 0.31 12.37
C PHE A 26 15.06 1.77 12.78
N ASN A 27 15.16 2.02 14.08
CA ASN A 27 15.39 3.33 14.63
C ASN A 27 16.55 3.25 15.64
N ALA A 28 17.46 4.20 15.58
CA ALA A 28 18.57 4.31 16.49
C ALA A 28 18.73 5.76 16.94
N ASP A 29 18.66 5.97 18.25
CA ASP A 29 18.83 7.26 18.89
C ASP A 29 20.03 7.20 19.81
N PHE A 30 20.92 8.17 19.68
CA PHE A 30 22.10 8.27 20.51
C PHE A 30 22.15 9.65 21.18
N ARG A 31 22.73 9.69 22.35
CA ARG A 31 23.09 10.93 23.04
C ARG A 31 24.51 10.82 23.57
N LEU A 32 25.37 11.65 23.04
CA LEU A 32 26.73 11.80 23.51
C LEU A 32 26.86 13.13 24.23
N GLU A 33 27.36 13.10 25.43
CA GLU A 33 27.67 14.29 26.23
C GLU A 33 29.14 14.28 26.59
N TRP A 34 29.83 15.34 26.21
CA TRP A 34 31.24 15.48 26.44
C TRP A 34 31.54 16.81 27.15
N LYS A 35 32.26 16.74 28.25
CA LYS A 35 32.70 17.88 29.06
C LYS A 35 34.23 17.91 29.06
N PRO A 36 34.86 18.53 28.06
CA PRO A 36 36.32 18.59 27.97
C PRO A 36 36.96 19.35 29.12
N ASP A 37 36.23 20.32 29.69
CA ASP A 37 36.59 21.09 30.88
C ASP A 37 35.35 21.44 31.74
N THR A 38 35.55 22.11 32.86
CA THR A 38 34.46 22.52 33.77
C THR A 38 33.57 23.64 33.22
N LEU A 39 33.97 24.28 32.13
CA LEU A 39 33.28 25.42 31.53
C LEU A 39 32.58 25.06 30.23
N THR A 40 32.89 23.91 29.63
CA THR A 40 32.41 23.49 28.31
C THR A 40 31.59 22.24 28.39
N ASN A 41 30.39 22.26 27.80
CA ASN A 41 29.51 21.10 27.64
C ASN A 41 29.10 20.98 26.18
N ILE A 42 29.38 19.84 25.57
CA ILE A 42 29.04 19.49 24.20
C ILE A 42 28.04 18.34 24.24
N ILE A 43 26.90 18.53 23.61
CA ILE A 43 25.87 17.50 23.50
C ILE A 43 25.63 17.23 22.02
N PHE A 44 25.83 16.00 21.61
CA PHE A 44 25.56 15.53 20.26
C PHE A 44 24.48 14.44 20.30
N ARG A 45 23.41 14.62 19.51
CA ARG A 45 22.27 13.71 19.45
C ARG A 45 22.00 13.33 18.01
N PRO A 46 22.63 12.25 17.51
CA PRO A 46 22.25 11.67 16.24
C PRO A 46 21.05 10.76 16.39
N ASN A 47 20.19 10.80 15.39
CA ASN A 47 19.06 9.89 15.21
C ASN A 47 19.11 9.33 13.79
N PHE A 48 18.88 8.04 13.67
CA PHE A 48 18.87 7.34 12.41
C PHE A 48 17.59 6.49 12.33
N SER A 49 16.90 6.54 11.20
CA SER A 49 15.72 5.74 10.96
C SER A 49 15.75 5.16 9.55
N TYR A 50 15.44 3.89 9.45
CA TYR A 50 15.27 3.16 8.21
C TYR A 50 13.94 2.43 8.23
N GLY A 51 13.17 2.58 7.16
CA GLY A 51 11.90 1.89 6.94
C GLY A 51 11.89 1.20 5.58
N LYS A 52 11.35 -0.01 5.54
CA LYS A 52 11.01 -0.72 4.30
C LYS A 52 9.61 -1.29 4.43
N SER A 53 8.78 -1.07 3.41
CA SER A 53 7.43 -1.60 3.30
C SER A 53 7.27 -2.30 1.96
N ASP A 54 6.88 -3.57 1.99
CA ASP A 54 6.54 -4.37 0.82
C ASP A 54 5.05 -4.71 0.91
N GLY A 55 4.26 -4.29 -0.06
CA GLY A 55 2.83 -4.53 -0.17
C GLY A 55 2.48 -5.37 -1.39
N TYR A 56 1.56 -6.30 -1.23
CA TYR A 56 0.93 -7.06 -2.29
C TYR A 56 -0.55 -7.17 -2.02
N SER A 57 -1.37 -6.91 -3.01
CA SER A 57 -2.82 -7.16 -2.91
C SER A 57 -3.38 -7.67 -4.23
N ILE A 58 -4.36 -8.57 -4.11
CA ILE A 58 -5.18 -9.04 -5.20
C ILE A 58 -6.63 -8.85 -4.82
N SER A 59 -7.42 -8.33 -5.74
CA SER A 59 -8.85 -8.13 -5.60
C SER A 59 -9.56 -8.71 -6.80
N GLU A 60 -10.53 -9.56 -6.53
CA GLU A 60 -11.35 -10.26 -7.52
C GLU A 60 -12.81 -9.87 -7.27
N SER A 61 -13.54 -9.51 -8.31
CA SER A 61 -14.96 -9.20 -8.21
C SER A 61 -15.73 -9.68 -9.43
N GLY A 62 -17.02 -9.92 -9.22
CA GLY A 62 -17.93 -10.29 -10.30
C GLY A 62 -19.31 -9.67 -10.07
N THR A 63 -19.93 -9.25 -11.15
CA THR A 63 -21.32 -8.79 -11.18
C THR A 63 -22.16 -9.79 -11.96
N PHE A 64 -23.32 -10.09 -11.44
CA PHE A 64 -24.24 -11.12 -11.94
C PHE A 64 -25.63 -10.51 -12.15
N ASN A 65 -26.37 -11.03 -13.13
CA ASN A 65 -27.77 -10.65 -13.37
C ASN A 65 -28.79 -11.46 -12.52
N GLU A 66 -28.34 -12.58 -11.92
CA GLU A 66 -29.10 -13.39 -10.98
C GLU A 66 -28.28 -13.61 -9.70
N ASP A 67 -28.96 -13.99 -8.61
CA ASP A 67 -28.26 -14.27 -7.35
C ASP A 67 -27.36 -15.52 -7.48
N PRO A 68 -26.03 -15.36 -7.43
CA PRO A 68 -25.11 -16.47 -7.60
C PRO A 68 -25.20 -17.52 -6.51
N PHE A 69 -25.77 -17.20 -5.34
CA PHE A 69 -25.99 -18.16 -4.26
C PHE A 69 -27.11 -19.19 -4.58
N ASN A 70 -27.93 -18.92 -5.59
CA ASN A 70 -28.89 -19.91 -6.07
C ASN A 70 -28.24 -21.06 -6.83
N LEU A 71 -27.02 -20.83 -7.40
CA LEU A 71 -26.30 -21.80 -8.22
C LEU A 71 -25.17 -22.48 -7.44
N VAL A 72 -24.49 -21.71 -6.58
CA VAL A 72 -23.32 -22.19 -5.84
C VAL A 72 -23.36 -21.69 -4.40
N SER A 73 -22.89 -22.52 -3.48
CA SER A 73 -22.83 -22.15 -2.06
C SER A 73 -21.72 -21.13 -1.74
N ASN A 74 -20.69 -21.02 -2.58
CA ASN A 74 -19.59 -20.08 -2.41
C ASN A 74 -19.20 -19.42 -3.74
N PRO A 75 -19.88 -18.35 -4.16
CA PRO A 75 -19.56 -17.65 -5.41
C PRO A 75 -18.14 -17.09 -5.48
N ASN A 76 -17.52 -16.77 -4.34
CA ASN A 76 -16.16 -16.22 -4.29
C ASN A 76 -15.10 -17.19 -4.83
N ALA A 77 -15.36 -18.49 -4.81
CA ALA A 77 -14.44 -19.49 -5.40
C ALA A 77 -14.33 -19.37 -6.93
N PHE A 78 -15.32 -18.76 -7.57
CA PHE A 78 -15.43 -18.62 -9.03
C PHE A 78 -15.11 -17.21 -9.54
N LEU A 79 -14.55 -16.33 -8.70
CA LEU A 79 -14.16 -14.96 -9.09
C LEU A 79 -12.78 -14.89 -9.73
N ASN A 80 -11.98 -15.95 -9.61
CA ASN A 80 -10.61 -15.99 -10.14
C ASN A 80 -10.61 -15.97 -11.68
N LYS A 81 -9.71 -15.17 -12.28
CA LYS A 81 -9.56 -15.03 -13.74
C LYS A 81 -9.35 -16.36 -14.49
N VAL A 82 -8.76 -17.37 -13.84
CA VAL A 82 -8.55 -18.70 -14.42
C VAL A 82 -9.86 -19.42 -14.69
N VAL A 83 -10.90 -19.15 -13.89
CA VAL A 83 -12.22 -19.78 -13.99
C VAL A 83 -13.07 -19.12 -15.07
N TRP A 84 -12.82 -17.85 -15.41
CA TRP A 84 -13.68 -17.10 -16.35
C TRP A 84 -13.79 -17.73 -17.74
N ASP A 85 -12.74 -18.44 -18.17
CA ASP A 85 -12.69 -19.10 -19.48
C ASP A 85 -13.00 -20.61 -19.38
N SER A 86 -13.33 -21.12 -18.19
CA SER A 86 -13.62 -22.53 -17.99
C SER A 86 -15.04 -22.85 -18.46
N GLU A 87 -15.18 -23.93 -19.21
CA GLU A 87 -16.50 -24.46 -19.60
C GLU A 87 -17.28 -24.98 -18.39
N ASP A 88 -16.58 -25.33 -17.32
CA ASP A 88 -17.13 -25.83 -16.06
C ASP A 88 -17.51 -24.71 -15.08
N ASP A 89 -17.48 -23.43 -15.48
CA ASP A 89 -17.88 -22.33 -14.62
C ASP A 89 -19.42 -22.29 -14.44
N PRO A 90 -19.93 -22.61 -13.25
CA PRO A 90 -21.36 -22.66 -13.00
C PRO A 90 -22.02 -21.28 -13.01
N LEU A 91 -21.26 -20.20 -12.97
CA LEU A 91 -21.74 -18.82 -12.98
C LEU A 91 -21.59 -18.14 -14.36
N LYS A 92 -21.16 -18.87 -15.38
CA LYS A 92 -20.88 -18.33 -16.71
C LYS A 92 -22.10 -17.62 -17.32
N ASP A 93 -23.27 -18.25 -17.25
CA ASP A 93 -24.49 -17.76 -17.90
C ASP A 93 -25.12 -16.55 -17.20
N ILE A 94 -24.80 -16.32 -15.94
CA ILE A 94 -25.34 -15.21 -15.16
C ILE A 94 -24.31 -14.07 -14.95
N ARG A 95 -23.06 -14.26 -15.39
CA ARG A 95 -21.99 -13.30 -15.18
C ARG A 95 -22.09 -12.16 -16.19
N VAL A 96 -22.20 -10.93 -15.70
CA VAL A 96 -22.24 -9.70 -16.50
C VAL A 96 -20.85 -9.13 -16.70
N ASN A 97 -20.06 -9.05 -15.64
CA ASN A 97 -18.66 -8.68 -15.71
C ASN A 97 -17.87 -9.36 -14.59
N ALA A 98 -16.56 -9.41 -14.80
CA ALA A 98 -15.62 -9.82 -13.78
C ALA A 98 -14.40 -8.90 -13.83
N SER A 99 -13.81 -8.63 -12.68
CA SER A 99 -12.61 -7.82 -12.57
C SER A 99 -11.60 -8.50 -11.66
N ASN A 100 -10.34 -8.50 -12.12
CA ASN A 100 -9.19 -8.90 -11.34
C ASN A 100 -8.23 -7.72 -11.28
N SER A 101 -7.84 -7.31 -10.09
CA SER A 101 -6.86 -6.26 -9.88
C SER A 101 -5.75 -6.78 -8.98
N GLU A 102 -4.52 -6.60 -9.42
CA GLU A 102 -3.32 -6.97 -8.69
C GLU A 102 -2.46 -5.74 -8.49
N SER A 103 -1.97 -5.52 -7.29
CA SER A 103 -1.06 -4.42 -7.01
C SER A 103 0.10 -4.85 -6.14
N MET A 104 1.27 -4.33 -6.49
CA MET A 104 2.53 -4.49 -5.76
C MET A 104 3.07 -3.10 -5.44
N SER A 105 3.60 -2.94 -4.24
CA SER A 105 4.25 -1.71 -3.84
C SER A 105 5.48 -2.01 -3.01
N GLU A 106 6.56 -1.30 -3.27
CA GLU A 106 7.76 -1.28 -2.45
C GLU A 106 8.05 0.17 -2.07
N SER A 107 8.32 0.41 -0.81
CA SER A 107 8.73 1.72 -0.33
C SER A 107 9.89 1.58 0.63
N LYS A 108 10.92 2.42 0.45
CA LYS A 108 12.08 2.52 1.30
C LYS A 108 12.21 3.96 1.78
N SER A 109 12.51 4.13 3.04
CA SER A 109 12.76 5.44 3.63
C SER A 109 14.01 5.38 4.49
N LEU A 110 14.86 6.38 4.34
CA LEU A 110 16.05 6.57 5.13
C LEU A 110 16.02 7.99 5.68
N SER A 111 16.21 8.15 6.97
CA SER A 111 16.43 9.47 7.55
C SER A 111 17.57 9.46 8.56
N ALA A 112 18.38 10.50 8.51
CA ALA A 112 19.45 10.75 9.45
C ALA A 112 19.36 12.19 9.93
N ASN A 113 19.20 12.36 11.22
CA ASN A 113 19.12 13.67 11.86
C ASN A 113 20.20 13.77 12.93
N ALA A 114 20.78 14.93 13.08
CA ALA A 114 21.73 15.18 14.16
C ALA A 114 21.54 16.58 14.74
N SER A 115 21.66 16.71 16.03
CA SER A 115 21.74 18.00 16.70
C SER A 115 23.01 18.09 17.53
N LEU A 116 23.71 19.21 17.38
CA LEU A 116 24.89 19.55 18.14
C LEU A 116 24.59 20.79 18.98
N GLN A 117 24.82 20.70 20.26
CA GLN A 117 24.74 21.84 21.18
C GLN A 117 26.07 21.97 21.91
N LEU A 118 26.68 23.14 21.81
CA LEU A 118 27.88 23.52 22.54
C LEU A 118 27.53 24.68 23.48
N ASN A 119 27.77 24.49 24.76
CA ASN A 119 27.61 25.50 25.77
C ASN A 119 28.99 25.78 26.39
N ARG A 120 29.38 27.04 26.42
CA ARG A 120 30.64 27.46 27.09
C ARG A 120 30.39 28.64 28.02
N ARG A 121 30.78 28.47 29.27
CA ARG A 121 30.82 29.56 30.26
C ARG A 121 32.07 30.40 29.98
N LEU A 122 31.91 31.71 29.84
CA LEU A 122 32.98 32.62 29.54
C LEU A 122 33.67 33.21 30.78
N ASN A 123 32.89 33.38 31.85
CA ASN A 123 33.39 33.91 33.12
C ASN A 123 32.59 33.48 34.31
N SER A 124 33.06 33.80 35.51
CA SER A 124 32.41 33.51 36.80
C SER A 124 31.14 34.34 37.02
N LEU A 125 30.89 35.40 36.26
CA LEU A 125 29.72 36.28 36.37
C LEU A 125 28.50 35.78 35.58
N GLY A 126 28.54 34.53 35.07
CA GLY A 126 27.39 33.89 34.44
C GLY A 126 27.26 34.13 32.94
N ARG A 127 28.21 34.79 32.30
CA ARG A 127 28.21 34.93 30.82
C ARG A 127 28.48 33.58 30.20
N ASN A 128 27.64 33.20 29.23
CA ASN A 128 27.77 31.96 28.47
C ASN A 128 27.52 32.19 26.97
N ILE A 129 28.08 31.32 26.16
CA ILE A 129 27.77 31.20 24.71
C ILE A 129 27.19 29.83 24.50
N THR A 130 26.06 29.78 23.77
CA THR A 130 25.45 28.56 23.29
C THR A 130 25.43 28.57 21.77
N PHE A 131 26.01 27.55 21.19
CA PHE A 131 25.90 27.27 19.77
C PHE A 131 25.00 26.06 19.59
N ARG A 132 24.05 26.10 18.63
CA ARG A 132 23.23 24.98 18.23
C ARG A 132 23.28 24.81 16.72
N GLY A 133 23.55 23.60 16.28
CA GLY A 133 23.49 23.19 14.88
C GLY A 133 22.58 21.97 14.75
N THR A 134 21.84 21.90 13.65
CA THR A 134 21.03 20.75 13.28
C THR A 134 21.36 20.33 11.89
N PHE A 135 21.36 19.04 11.64
CA PHE A 135 21.52 18.42 10.35
C PHE A 135 20.35 17.46 10.13
N SER A 136 19.78 17.50 8.94
CA SER A 136 18.73 16.57 8.52
C SER A 136 19.04 16.06 7.12
N TYR A 137 18.94 14.77 6.94
CA TYR A 137 19.00 14.09 5.66
C TYR A 137 17.81 13.13 5.57
N GLY A 138 17.13 13.10 4.44
CA GLY A 138 16.05 12.19 4.15
C GLY A 138 16.14 11.73 2.71
N ASP A 139 15.89 10.43 2.51
CA ASP A 139 15.80 9.77 1.21
C ASP A 139 14.60 8.84 1.25
N ASN A 140 13.72 8.97 0.26
CA ASN A 140 12.54 8.13 0.10
C ASN A 140 12.51 7.63 -1.34
N ASP A 141 12.35 6.34 -1.48
CA ASP A 141 12.17 5.67 -2.75
C ASP A 141 10.89 4.84 -2.67
N SER A 142 10.00 4.99 -3.65
CA SER A 142 8.79 4.19 -3.70
C SER A 142 8.43 3.82 -5.13
N GLU A 143 8.12 2.55 -5.30
CA GLU A 143 7.67 1.99 -6.56
C GLU A 143 6.33 1.31 -6.36
N SER A 144 5.43 1.50 -7.30
CA SER A 144 4.16 0.78 -7.32
C SER A 144 3.84 0.30 -8.73
N PHE A 145 3.34 -0.91 -8.80
CA PHE A 145 2.82 -1.51 -10.01
C PHE A 145 1.39 -1.97 -9.73
N SER A 146 0.47 -1.66 -10.63
CA SER A 146 -0.88 -2.21 -10.59
C SER A 146 -1.35 -2.63 -11.97
N GLU A 147 -1.97 -3.79 -12.01
CA GLU A 147 -2.65 -4.33 -13.18
C GLU A 147 -4.12 -4.51 -12.84
N ALA A 148 -5.00 -4.05 -13.69
CA ALA A 148 -6.44 -4.30 -13.58
C ALA A 148 -6.96 -4.84 -14.90
N LEU A 149 -7.61 -5.98 -14.84
CA LEU A 149 -8.30 -6.62 -15.96
C LEU A 149 -9.79 -6.65 -15.63
N THR A 150 -10.59 -6.07 -16.50
CA THR A 150 -12.05 -6.17 -16.44
C THR A 150 -12.55 -6.79 -17.73
N ARG A 151 -13.32 -7.86 -17.61
CA ARG A 151 -13.97 -8.56 -18.73
C ARG A 151 -15.48 -8.41 -18.58
N TYR A 152 -16.13 -8.10 -19.69
CA TYR A 152 -17.58 -8.05 -19.82
C TYR A 152 -18.05 -9.30 -20.56
N PHE A 153 -19.06 -9.94 -20.02
CA PHE A 153 -19.68 -11.13 -20.58
C PHE A 153 -21.07 -10.75 -21.07
N ASP A 154 -21.42 -11.17 -22.27
CA ASP A 154 -22.80 -11.03 -22.71
C ASP A 154 -23.63 -12.20 -22.15
N ALA A 155 -24.52 -11.89 -21.26
CA ALA A 155 -25.59 -12.83 -20.84
C ALA A 155 -26.57 -13.14 -22.00
N VAL A 156 -26.36 -12.52 -23.18
CA VAL A 156 -27.14 -12.78 -24.40
C VAL A 156 -26.17 -13.39 -25.42
N ALA A 157 -26.41 -14.63 -25.78
CA ALA A 157 -25.56 -15.38 -26.71
C ALA A 157 -25.23 -14.59 -27.99
N GLY A 158 -23.96 -14.35 -28.27
CA GLY A 158 -23.46 -13.94 -29.56
C GLY A 158 -22.64 -12.67 -29.69
N LYS A 159 -22.27 -11.98 -28.60
CA LYS A 159 -21.36 -10.83 -28.64
C LYS A 159 -19.95 -11.18 -28.14
N PRO A 160 -18.89 -10.68 -28.79
CA PRO A 160 -17.52 -10.93 -28.33
C PRO A 160 -17.26 -10.25 -26.98
N ASP A 161 -16.48 -10.93 -26.13
CA ASP A 161 -15.97 -10.40 -24.88
C ASP A 161 -15.13 -9.15 -25.15
N ASP A 162 -15.38 -8.08 -24.39
CA ASP A 162 -14.56 -6.87 -24.42
C ASP A 162 -13.60 -6.87 -23.24
N ASP A 163 -12.33 -7.16 -23.50
CA ASP A 163 -11.26 -7.18 -22.50
C ASP A 163 -10.67 -5.78 -22.33
N ASN A 164 -10.86 -5.17 -21.18
CA ASN A 164 -10.24 -3.90 -20.84
C ASN A 164 -9.12 -4.09 -19.81
N ARG A 165 -7.85 -3.96 -20.26
CA ARG A 165 -6.66 -4.04 -19.41
C ARG A 165 -6.11 -2.65 -19.13
N ARG A 166 -5.86 -2.37 -17.88
CA ARG A 166 -5.20 -1.14 -17.44
C ARG A 166 -3.96 -1.46 -16.61
N TYR A 167 -2.82 -0.95 -17.05
CA TYR A 167 -1.56 -1.01 -16.31
C TYR A 167 -1.22 0.38 -15.79
N THR A 168 -0.83 0.47 -14.53
CA THR A 168 -0.34 1.71 -13.94
C THR A 168 0.96 1.43 -13.22
N THR A 169 2.03 2.14 -13.61
CA THR A 169 3.30 2.18 -12.90
C THR A 169 3.49 3.60 -12.39
N SER A 170 3.86 3.76 -11.14
CA SER A 170 4.16 5.07 -10.56
C SER A 170 5.55 4.99 -9.93
N PRO A 171 6.61 5.34 -10.67
CA PRO A 171 7.90 5.63 -10.08
C PRO A 171 7.86 7.03 -9.45
N THR A 172 8.40 7.18 -8.28
CA THR A 172 8.62 8.49 -7.62
C THR A 172 10.10 8.82 -7.56
#